data_5a96bf4ca62801ac2ff99d9e368459ee
#
_entry.id   5a96bf4ca62801ac2ff99d9e368459ee
#
_cell.length_a   1.000
_cell.length_b   1.000
_cell.length_c   1.000
_cell.angle_alpha   90.00
_cell.angle_beta   90.00
_cell.angle_gamma   90.00
#
_symmetry.space_group_name_H-M   'P 1'
#
loop_
_entity.id
_entity.type
_entity.pdbx_description
1 polymer ?
#
loop_
_entity_poly.entity_id
_entity_poly.type
_entity_poly.pdbx_seq_one_letter_code
_entity_poly.pdbx_strand_id
1 'polypeptide(L)'
;MSWSQVIGRVAFTNCDPLFHNLGEPWRVLAAPPAWLTGHVLRQDCLTAPIPTADFAKHHSELMLLPDLGIVGLGAVGSVILFGSRNLEMMRDIALPSDSSTSKVLLRWLLNNRGLDPKCIETGPDLDSMLQRCDGALLIGDRALVAAESYPDMIRLDLGREWKRVTGLPMVFGVFACRRDAPKQDLLAAHADLIRQYHRFENDEIFRTEVISKSAKQVGAEEERIARYFQNEVRNLMDAKAKEGLLRFLSEVCGMTEDPVWFSPS
;
A
#
# COMPACT_ATOMS: atom_id res chain seq x y z
N MET A 1 17.01 18.10 15.81
CA MET A 1 16.87 16.65 15.57
C MET A 1 16.89 16.44 14.07
N SER A 2 17.61 15.42 13.60
CA SER A 2 17.80 15.19 12.16
C SER A 2 16.57 14.54 11.52
N TRP A 3 16.19 14.95 10.33
CA TRP A 3 15.19 14.29 9.49
C TRP A 3 15.60 12.83 9.18
N SER A 4 16.89 12.52 9.22
CA SER A 4 17.43 11.19 9.00
C SER A 4 17.07 10.18 10.11
N GLN A 5 16.50 10.64 11.23
CA GLN A 5 15.96 9.81 12.30
C GLN A 5 14.43 9.71 12.26
N VAL A 6 13.79 10.18 11.19
CA VAL A 6 12.35 10.08 11.00
C VAL A 6 12.04 9.03 9.93
N ILE A 7 11.18 8.06 10.25
CA ILE A 7 10.67 7.08 9.29
C ILE A 7 9.19 7.37 9.04
N GLY A 8 8.83 7.53 7.77
CA GLY A 8 7.45 7.67 7.36
C GLY A 8 6.69 6.35 7.50
N ARG A 9 5.41 6.44 7.86
CA ARG A 9 4.50 5.30 7.99
C ARG A 9 3.18 5.63 7.30
N VAL A 10 2.65 4.69 6.52
CA VAL A 10 1.25 4.79 6.08
C VAL A 10 0.33 4.72 7.31
N ALA A 11 -0.62 5.66 7.39
CA ALA A 11 -1.55 5.75 8.51
C ALA A 11 -2.67 4.67 8.47
N PHE A 12 -2.36 3.49 7.92
CA PHE A 12 -3.23 2.31 7.87
C PHE A 12 -2.57 1.13 8.57
N THR A 13 -3.38 0.19 8.99
CA THR A 13 -3.00 -1.05 9.68
C THR A 13 -1.98 -1.89 8.93
N ASN A 14 -1.95 -1.83 7.59
CA ASN A 14 -1.04 -2.63 6.75
C ASN A 14 0.45 -2.47 7.07
N CYS A 15 0.84 -1.44 7.81
CA CYS A 15 2.22 -1.19 8.26
C CYS A 15 2.46 -1.53 9.73
N ASP A 16 1.44 -1.90 10.51
CA ASP A 16 1.59 -2.15 11.95
C ASP A 16 2.65 -3.19 12.31
N PRO A 17 2.82 -4.29 11.55
CA PRO A 17 3.88 -5.25 11.83
C PRO A 17 5.29 -4.66 11.86
N LEU A 18 5.55 -3.61 11.07
CA LEU A 18 6.85 -2.95 11.00
C LEU A 18 7.06 -1.89 12.09
N PHE A 19 5.97 -1.30 12.63
CA PHE A 19 6.05 -0.09 13.43
C PHE A 19 5.57 -0.24 14.88
N HIS A 20 5.01 -1.38 15.26
CA HIS A 20 4.35 -1.56 16.57
C HIS A 20 5.25 -1.18 17.76
N ASN A 21 6.50 -1.62 17.77
CA ASN A 21 7.49 -1.31 18.79
C ASN A 21 8.79 -0.77 18.18
N LEU A 22 8.68 0.00 17.11
CA LEU A 22 9.83 0.71 16.55
C LEU A 22 10.22 1.85 17.51
N GLY A 23 11.30 1.66 18.23
CA GLY A 23 11.78 2.58 19.27
C GLY A 23 12.91 3.50 18.80
N GLU A 24 13.57 4.14 19.77
CA GLU A 24 14.73 4.98 19.50
C GLU A 24 15.80 4.28 18.64
N PRO A 25 16.50 5.01 17.78
CA PRO A 25 16.48 6.47 17.61
C PRO A 25 15.34 6.99 16.70
N TRP A 26 14.42 6.13 16.27
CA TRP A 26 13.45 6.45 15.24
C TRP A 26 12.24 7.19 15.79
N ARG A 27 11.83 8.19 15.02
CA ARG A 27 10.54 8.85 15.15
C ARG A 27 9.68 8.46 13.97
N VAL A 28 8.39 8.26 14.20
CA VAL A 28 7.44 7.86 13.16
C VAL A 28 6.61 9.06 12.72
N LEU A 29 6.61 9.33 11.41
CA LEU A 29 5.75 10.30 10.76
C LEU A 29 4.61 9.54 10.07
N ALA A 30 3.43 9.54 10.66
CA ALA A 30 2.26 8.90 10.08
C ALA A 30 1.51 9.85 9.14
N ALA A 31 1.24 9.40 7.91
CA ALA A 31 0.50 10.18 6.92
C ALA A 31 -0.26 9.28 5.93
N PRO A 32 -1.25 9.83 5.18
CA PRO A 32 -1.85 9.14 4.05
C PRO A 32 -0.80 8.75 3.00
N PRO A 33 -0.97 7.61 2.28
CA PRO A 33 0.05 7.10 1.36
C PRO A 33 0.55 8.12 0.34
N ALA A 34 -0.35 8.84 -0.34
CA ALA A 34 0.02 9.81 -1.37
C ALA A 34 0.81 11.03 -0.83
N TRP A 35 0.74 11.32 0.47
CA TRP A 35 1.46 12.45 1.09
C TRP A 35 2.89 12.07 1.44
N LEU A 36 3.15 10.80 1.72
CA LEU A 36 4.48 10.32 2.12
C LEU A 36 5.52 10.54 1.04
N THR A 37 5.15 10.50 -0.25
CA THR A 37 6.05 10.83 -1.35
C THR A 37 6.64 12.23 -1.20
N GLY A 38 5.79 13.23 -0.93
CA GLY A 38 6.24 14.60 -0.69
C GLY A 38 7.13 14.73 0.55
N HIS A 39 6.85 13.98 1.63
CA HIS A 39 7.69 13.99 2.83
C HIS A 39 9.08 13.42 2.57
N VAL A 40 9.20 12.34 1.80
CA VAL A 40 10.52 11.80 1.39
C VAL A 40 11.29 12.80 0.54
N LEU A 41 10.64 13.37 -0.48
CA LEU A 41 11.28 14.32 -1.40
C LEU A 41 11.79 15.59 -0.70
N ARG A 42 11.04 16.11 0.27
CA ARG A 42 11.43 17.31 1.05
C ARG A 42 12.36 17.03 2.23
N GLN A 43 12.77 15.76 2.42
CA GLN A 43 13.57 15.34 3.58
C GLN A 43 12.89 15.59 4.94
N ASP A 44 11.55 15.44 4.99
CA ASP A 44 10.81 15.42 6.26
C ASP A 44 10.99 14.06 6.98
N CYS A 45 11.33 13.01 6.21
CA CYS A 45 11.69 11.67 6.70
C CYS A 45 12.77 11.03 5.84
N LEU A 46 13.50 10.08 6.41
CA LEU A 46 14.59 9.33 5.79
C LEU A 46 14.10 8.39 4.70
N THR A 47 13.07 7.64 5.02
CA THR A 47 12.40 6.68 4.15
C THR A 47 10.94 6.55 4.55
N ALA A 48 10.10 6.14 3.61
CA ALA A 48 8.69 5.85 3.85
C ALA A 48 8.16 4.83 2.84
N PRO A 49 7.09 4.07 3.18
CA PRO A 49 6.31 3.32 2.21
C PRO A 49 5.47 4.29 1.39
N ILE A 50 5.89 4.56 0.16
CA ILE A 50 5.17 5.43 -0.78
C ILE A 50 4.38 4.60 -1.80
N PRO A 51 3.34 5.15 -2.44
CA PRO A 51 2.65 4.46 -3.53
C PRO A 51 3.62 4.06 -4.65
N THR A 52 3.52 2.83 -5.13
CA THR A 52 4.39 2.32 -6.20
C THR A 52 4.30 3.19 -7.47
N ALA A 53 3.11 3.70 -7.80
CA ALA A 53 2.93 4.60 -8.94
C ALA A 53 3.61 5.97 -8.73
N ASP A 54 3.74 6.43 -7.49
CA ASP A 54 4.47 7.68 -7.21
C ASP A 54 5.98 7.47 -7.28
N PHE A 55 6.47 6.29 -6.84
CA PHE A 55 7.86 5.93 -7.08
C PHE A 55 8.19 5.98 -8.59
N ALA A 56 7.34 5.43 -9.44
CA ALA A 56 7.55 5.48 -10.89
C ALA A 56 7.70 6.91 -11.44
N LYS A 57 6.95 7.87 -10.90
CA LYS A 57 7.04 9.30 -11.30
C LYS A 57 8.32 9.99 -10.83
N HIS A 58 8.87 9.54 -9.70
CA HIS A 58 10.02 10.17 -9.06
C HIS A 58 11.25 9.24 -9.02
N HIS A 59 11.29 8.20 -9.88
CA HIS A 59 12.36 7.21 -9.89
C HIS A 59 13.76 7.83 -10.14
N SER A 60 13.85 8.98 -10.80
CA SER A 60 15.12 9.69 -11.02
C SER A 60 15.74 10.28 -9.73
N GLU A 61 14.91 10.62 -8.73
CA GLU A 61 15.33 11.20 -7.46
C GLU A 61 15.37 10.16 -6.32
N LEU A 62 14.61 9.08 -6.47
CA LEU A 62 14.40 8.08 -5.43
C LEU A 62 15.10 6.76 -5.77
N MET A 63 15.37 5.98 -4.73
CA MET A 63 15.76 4.58 -4.79
C MET A 63 14.92 3.76 -3.82
N LEU A 64 14.82 2.46 -4.07
CA LEU A 64 14.05 1.51 -3.28
C LEU A 64 14.91 0.91 -2.16
N LEU A 65 14.37 0.81 -0.94
CA LEU A 65 14.91 -0.09 0.06
C LEU A 65 14.55 -1.54 -0.33
N PRO A 66 15.52 -2.46 -0.33
CA PRO A 66 15.26 -3.84 -0.69
C PRO A 66 14.32 -4.53 0.30
N ASP A 67 13.63 -5.54 -0.18
CA ASP A 67 12.83 -6.48 0.60
C ASP A 67 11.61 -5.91 1.35
N LEU A 68 11.45 -4.59 1.45
CA LEU A 68 10.35 -3.93 2.15
C LEU A 68 9.28 -3.39 1.18
N GLY A 69 8.01 -3.68 1.47
CA GLY A 69 6.89 -3.20 0.66
C GLY A 69 5.53 -3.45 1.31
N ILE A 70 4.46 -3.03 0.64
CA ILE A 70 3.08 -3.40 0.97
C ILE A 70 2.60 -4.31 -0.15
N VAL A 71 2.62 -5.61 0.11
CA VAL A 71 2.43 -6.67 -0.88
C VAL A 71 1.09 -7.36 -0.68
N GLY A 72 0.22 -7.29 -1.68
CA GLY A 72 -1.02 -8.05 -1.75
C GLY A 72 -0.79 -9.44 -2.34
N LEU A 73 -1.14 -10.49 -1.60
CA LEU A 73 -0.88 -11.89 -1.99
C LEU A 73 -1.90 -12.47 -2.98
N GLY A 74 -2.95 -11.74 -3.25
CA GLY A 74 -4.09 -12.09 -4.09
C GLY A 74 -5.25 -11.20 -3.73
N ALA A 75 -6.36 -11.75 -3.25
CA ALA A 75 -7.38 -10.91 -2.62
C ALA A 75 -6.73 -10.15 -1.46
N VAL A 76 -6.86 -8.83 -1.46
CA VAL A 76 -6.20 -7.98 -0.48
C VAL A 76 -7.17 -7.37 0.54
N GLY A 77 -8.48 -7.45 0.29
CA GLY A 77 -9.52 -6.99 1.20
C GLY A 77 -9.51 -5.49 1.53
N SER A 78 -8.40 -4.81 1.26
CA SER A 78 -8.15 -3.41 1.60
C SER A 78 -7.95 -2.49 0.39
N VAL A 79 -8.21 -2.97 -0.83
CA VAL A 79 -8.22 -2.15 -2.07
C VAL A 79 -9.38 -2.63 -2.94
N ILE A 80 -10.55 -2.04 -2.71
CA ILE A 80 -11.83 -2.55 -3.19
C ILE A 80 -12.58 -1.49 -3.98
N LEU A 81 -13.07 -1.88 -5.15
CA LEU A 81 -14.11 -1.15 -5.87
C LEU A 81 -15.49 -1.64 -5.41
N PHE A 82 -16.23 -0.75 -4.80
CA PHE A 82 -17.64 -0.93 -4.44
C PHE A 82 -18.54 -0.35 -5.52
N GLY A 83 -19.79 -0.81 -5.58
CA GLY A 83 -20.77 -0.22 -6.47
C GLY A 83 -22.17 -0.80 -6.32
N SER A 84 -23.17 0.04 -6.60
CA SER A 84 -24.58 -0.35 -6.65
C SER A 84 -24.94 -1.10 -7.94
N ARG A 85 -24.11 -0.95 -9.00
CA ARG A 85 -24.28 -1.57 -10.32
C ARG A 85 -23.20 -2.61 -10.58
N ASN A 86 -23.46 -3.50 -11.54
CA ASN A 86 -22.41 -4.36 -12.09
C ASN A 86 -21.31 -3.51 -12.74
N LEU A 87 -20.09 -4.00 -12.72
CA LEU A 87 -18.90 -3.29 -13.19
C LEU A 87 -19.06 -2.76 -14.63
N GLU A 88 -19.61 -3.60 -15.52
CA GLU A 88 -19.82 -3.32 -16.94
C GLU A 88 -20.86 -2.21 -17.20
N MET A 89 -21.68 -1.90 -16.19
CA MET A 89 -22.75 -0.91 -16.26
C MET A 89 -22.41 0.39 -15.52
N MET A 90 -21.23 0.49 -14.92
CA MET A 90 -20.79 1.71 -14.24
C MET A 90 -20.44 2.79 -15.26
N ARG A 91 -21.07 3.96 -15.14
CA ARG A 91 -20.80 5.13 -15.98
C ARG A 91 -19.69 5.99 -15.41
N ASP A 92 -19.58 5.99 -14.08
CA ASP A 92 -18.61 6.76 -13.34
C ASP A 92 -18.16 6.06 -12.07
N ILE A 93 -16.92 6.35 -11.66
CA ILE A 93 -16.28 5.80 -10.46
C ILE A 93 -15.62 6.92 -9.68
N ALA A 94 -15.96 7.03 -8.42
CA ALA A 94 -15.30 7.89 -7.46
C ALA A 94 -13.95 7.29 -7.04
N LEU A 95 -12.89 8.09 -7.11
CA LEU A 95 -11.52 7.70 -6.75
C LEU A 95 -11.06 8.46 -5.50
N PRO A 96 -10.39 7.79 -4.54
CA PRO A 96 -9.92 8.45 -3.33
C PRO A 96 -8.73 9.37 -3.62
N SER A 97 -8.69 10.54 -2.99
CA SER A 97 -7.60 11.53 -3.16
C SER A 97 -6.26 11.07 -2.57
N ASP A 98 -6.27 10.13 -1.64
CA ASP A 98 -5.11 9.68 -0.88
C ASP A 98 -4.42 8.42 -1.45
N SER A 99 -4.80 7.97 -2.66
CA SER A 99 -4.21 6.81 -3.33
C SER A 99 -3.76 7.15 -4.76
N SER A 100 -2.54 6.79 -5.09
CA SER A 100 -1.99 6.90 -6.45
C SER A 100 -1.97 5.54 -7.15
N THR A 101 -1.36 4.52 -6.53
CA THR A 101 -1.21 3.18 -7.12
C THR A 101 -2.55 2.55 -7.46
N SER A 102 -3.51 2.59 -6.54
CA SER A 102 -4.82 1.95 -6.75
C SER A 102 -5.63 2.60 -7.87
N LYS A 103 -5.51 3.93 -8.04
CA LYS A 103 -6.16 4.66 -9.15
C LYS A 103 -5.61 4.23 -10.51
N VAL A 104 -4.30 4.12 -10.63
CA VAL A 104 -3.64 3.73 -11.88
C VAL A 104 -3.91 2.26 -12.20
N LEU A 105 -3.82 1.38 -11.18
CA LEU A 105 -4.13 -0.03 -11.32
C LEU A 105 -5.58 -0.26 -11.74
N LEU A 106 -6.55 0.44 -11.11
CA LEU A 106 -7.95 0.31 -11.48
C LEU A 106 -8.18 0.66 -12.95
N ARG A 107 -7.63 1.81 -13.41
CA ARG A 107 -7.75 2.21 -14.82
C ARG A 107 -7.16 1.16 -15.77
N TRP A 108 -5.99 0.62 -15.46
CA TRP A 108 -5.38 -0.43 -16.26
C TRP A 108 -6.24 -1.70 -16.31
N LEU A 109 -6.80 -2.13 -15.17
CA LEU A 109 -7.69 -3.29 -15.09
C LEU A 109 -9.00 -3.09 -15.86
N LEU A 110 -9.58 -1.89 -15.81
CA LEU A 110 -10.79 -1.53 -16.58
C LEU A 110 -10.50 -1.51 -18.08
N ASN A 111 -9.40 -0.88 -18.50
CA ASN A 111 -8.99 -0.84 -19.90
C ASN A 111 -8.78 -2.24 -20.48
N ASN A 112 -8.16 -3.15 -19.72
CA ASN A 112 -8.00 -4.56 -20.12
C ASN A 112 -9.32 -5.32 -20.29
N ARG A 113 -10.43 -4.76 -19.74
CA ARG A 113 -11.79 -5.28 -19.92
C ARG A 113 -12.59 -4.52 -20.99
N GLY A 114 -11.96 -3.54 -21.65
CA GLY A 114 -12.65 -2.66 -22.60
C GLY A 114 -13.64 -1.69 -21.96
N LEU A 115 -13.45 -1.38 -20.66
CA LEU A 115 -14.30 -0.48 -19.89
C LEU A 115 -13.59 0.86 -19.67
N ASP A 116 -14.33 1.96 -19.86
CA ASP A 116 -13.82 3.33 -19.71
C ASP A 116 -14.83 4.24 -18.97
N PRO A 117 -15.18 3.91 -17.70
CA PRO A 117 -16.04 4.77 -16.92
C PRO A 117 -15.34 6.09 -16.57
N LYS A 118 -16.11 7.18 -16.45
CA LYS A 118 -15.59 8.46 -16.01
C LYS A 118 -15.05 8.35 -14.57
N CYS A 119 -13.78 8.66 -14.37
CA CYS A 119 -13.16 8.66 -13.05
C CYS A 119 -13.18 10.07 -12.43
N ILE A 120 -13.74 10.21 -11.21
CA ILE A 120 -13.92 11.47 -10.49
C ILE A 120 -13.21 11.38 -9.15
N GLU A 121 -12.23 12.26 -8.91
CA GLU A 121 -11.55 12.30 -7.61
C GLU A 121 -12.42 12.97 -6.55
N THR A 122 -12.57 12.31 -5.40
CA THR A 122 -13.42 12.78 -4.28
C THR A 122 -12.75 12.47 -2.94
N GLY A 123 -13.40 12.86 -1.84
CA GLY A 123 -13.02 12.40 -0.50
C GLY A 123 -13.27 10.89 -0.33
N PRO A 124 -12.55 10.24 0.57
CA PRO A 124 -12.55 8.77 0.72
C PRO A 124 -13.67 8.26 1.68
N ASP A 125 -14.87 8.76 1.55
CA ASP A 125 -16.06 8.32 2.29
C ASP A 125 -17.02 7.58 1.36
N LEU A 126 -17.33 6.30 1.66
CA LEU A 126 -18.07 5.42 0.77
C LEU A 126 -19.46 5.96 0.40
N ASP A 127 -20.22 6.41 1.40
CA ASP A 127 -21.59 6.87 1.19
C ASP A 127 -21.62 8.13 0.32
N SER A 128 -20.77 9.10 0.63
CA SER A 128 -20.63 10.32 -0.17
C SER A 128 -20.17 10.04 -1.60
N MET A 129 -19.27 9.06 -1.79
CA MET A 129 -18.78 8.64 -3.09
C MET A 129 -19.90 7.99 -3.91
N LEU A 130 -20.66 7.06 -3.32
CA LEU A 130 -21.76 6.34 -3.99
C LEU A 130 -23.02 7.19 -4.22
N GLN A 131 -23.21 8.27 -3.45
CA GLN A 131 -24.25 9.26 -3.76
C GLN A 131 -23.96 10.03 -5.05
N ARG A 132 -22.71 10.09 -5.49
CA ARG A 132 -22.25 10.88 -6.64
C ARG A 132 -21.86 10.04 -7.84
N CYS A 133 -21.47 8.78 -7.64
CA CYS A 133 -20.97 7.89 -8.68
C CYS A 133 -21.57 6.49 -8.55
N ASP A 134 -21.61 5.76 -9.66
CA ASP A 134 -22.07 4.36 -9.72
C ASP A 134 -21.12 3.40 -8.98
N GLY A 135 -19.81 3.76 -8.90
CA GLY A 135 -18.78 3.01 -8.19
C GLY A 135 -17.91 3.89 -7.31
N ALA A 136 -17.28 3.29 -6.31
CA ALA A 136 -16.37 3.95 -5.36
C ALA A 136 -15.18 3.06 -5.04
N LEU A 137 -13.96 3.56 -5.30
CA LEU A 137 -12.73 2.88 -4.91
C LEU A 137 -12.35 3.30 -3.49
N LEU A 138 -12.23 2.34 -2.58
CA LEU A 138 -11.67 2.56 -1.26
C LEU A 138 -10.35 1.82 -1.06
N ILE A 139 -9.51 2.36 -0.15
CA ILE A 139 -8.24 1.76 0.24
C ILE A 139 -8.08 1.70 1.77
N GLY A 140 -7.18 0.82 2.21
CA GLY A 140 -6.76 0.68 3.60
C GLY A 140 -7.89 0.25 4.53
N ASP A 141 -7.84 0.71 5.77
CA ASP A 141 -8.74 0.31 6.85
C ASP A 141 -10.21 0.59 6.51
N ARG A 142 -10.49 1.68 5.80
CA ARG A 142 -11.85 2.01 5.33
C ARG A 142 -12.40 0.95 4.38
N ALA A 143 -11.57 0.41 3.49
CA ALA A 143 -11.98 -0.66 2.59
C ALA A 143 -12.22 -1.97 3.36
N LEU A 144 -11.38 -2.28 4.35
CA LEU A 144 -11.55 -3.45 5.23
C LEU A 144 -12.90 -3.43 5.94
N VAL A 145 -13.25 -2.31 6.58
CA VAL A 145 -14.51 -2.13 7.30
C VAL A 145 -15.70 -2.14 6.35
N ALA A 146 -15.59 -1.43 5.23
CA ALA A 146 -16.67 -1.39 4.25
C ALA A 146 -16.93 -2.76 3.60
N ALA A 147 -15.89 -3.57 3.38
CA ALA A 147 -16.04 -4.92 2.82
C ALA A 147 -16.81 -5.88 3.74
N GLU A 148 -16.65 -5.75 5.05
CA GLU A 148 -17.42 -6.52 6.03
C GLU A 148 -18.88 -6.00 6.14
N SER A 149 -19.06 -4.67 6.05
CA SER A 149 -20.40 -4.03 6.18
C SER A 149 -21.26 -4.17 4.92
N TYR A 150 -20.64 -4.16 3.74
CA TYR A 150 -21.32 -4.15 2.44
C TYR A 150 -20.76 -5.20 1.47
N PRO A 151 -20.75 -6.50 1.83
CA PRO A 151 -20.15 -7.55 1.01
C PRO A 151 -20.81 -7.67 -0.38
N ASP A 152 -22.11 -7.44 -0.48
CA ASP A 152 -22.88 -7.48 -1.73
C ASP A 152 -22.56 -6.32 -2.70
N MET A 153 -21.90 -5.27 -2.20
CA MET A 153 -21.48 -4.13 -3.02
C MET A 153 -20.06 -4.27 -3.58
N ILE A 154 -19.31 -5.30 -3.20
CA ILE A 154 -17.96 -5.54 -3.73
C ILE A 154 -18.06 -5.91 -5.21
N ARG A 155 -17.41 -5.13 -6.07
CA ARG A 155 -17.34 -5.39 -7.53
C ARG A 155 -15.98 -5.88 -7.97
N LEU A 156 -14.92 -5.38 -7.32
CA LEU A 156 -13.56 -5.75 -7.67
C LEU A 156 -12.63 -5.63 -6.46
N ASP A 157 -11.88 -6.68 -6.16
CA ASP A 157 -10.69 -6.61 -5.32
C ASP A 157 -9.49 -6.47 -6.26
N LEU A 158 -8.77 -5.35 -6.17
CA LEU A 158 -7.73 -5.02 -7.14
C LEU A 158 -6.52 -5.95 -7.05
N GLY A 159 -6.20 -6.44 -5.87
CA GLY A 159 -5.12 -7.41 -5.68
C GLY A 159 -5.46 -8.77 -6.29
N ARG A 160 -6.69 -9.24 -6.09
CA ARG A 160 -7.22 -10.48 -6.72
C ARG A 160 -7.17 -10.38 -8.25
N GLU A 161 -7.64 -9.25 -8.78
CA GLU A 161 -7.69 -9.06 -10.24
C GLU A 161 -6.30 -8.96 -10.86
N TRP A 162 -5.37 -8.25 -10.22
CA TRP A 162 -3.98 -8.22 -10.65
C TRP A 162 -3.40 -9.63 -10.72
N LYS A 163 -3.56 -10.41 -9.63
CA LYS A 163 -3.08 -11.80 -9.60
C LYS A 163 -3.74 -12.68 -10.65
N ARG A 164 -5.04 -12.49 -10.91
CA ARG A 164 -5.76 -13.24 -11.95
C ARG A 164 -5.20 -12.97 -13.35
N VAL A 165 -4.84 -11.71 -13.65
CA VAL A 165 -4.35 -11.30 -14.97
C VAL A 165 -2.87 -11.64 -15.15
N THR A 166 -2.06 -11.47 -14.10
CA THR A 166 -0.60 -11.55 -14.18
C THR A 166 0.00 -12.83 -13.61
N GLY A 167 -0.71 -13.51 -12.71
CA GLY A 167 -0.18 -14.61 -11.90
C GLY A 167 0.69 -14.16 -10.71
N LEU A 168 0.94 -12.85 -10.55
CA LEU A 168 1.91 -12.28 -9.61
C LEU A 168 1.23 -11.55 -8.44
N PRO A 169 1.90 -11.45 -7.27
CA PRO A 169 1.49 -10.55 -6.20
C PRO A 169 1.50 -9.09 -6.66
N MET A 170 0.62 -8.25 -6.07
CA MET A 170 0.61 -6.81 -6.31
C MET A 170 1.39 -6.07 -5.23
N VAL A 171 2.32 -5.21 -5.63
CA VAL A 171 3.03 -4.33 -4.69
C VAL A 171 2.40 -2.94 -4.74
N PHE A 172 1.57 -2.64 -3.74
CA PHE A 172 0.83 -1.37 -3.66
C PHE A 172 1.68 -0.21 -3.18
N GLY A 173 2.67 -0.50 -2.36
CA GLY A 173 3.61 0.48 -1.82
C GLY A 173 5.01 -0.08 -1.70
N VAL A 174 5.99 0.78 -1.89
CA VAL A 174 7.42 0.46 -1.82
C VAL A 174 8.11 1.37 -0.81
N PHE A 175 9.03 0.85 -0.01
CA PHE A 175 9.87 1.71 0.81
C PHE A 175 10.89 2.41 -0.08
N ALA A 176 10.78 3.72 -0.13
CA ALA A 176 11.65 4.57 -0.94
C ALA A 176 12.37 5.61 -0.09
N CYS A 177 13.55 5.99 -0.54
CA CYS A 177 14.35 7.04 0.03
C CYS A 177 14.97 7.87 -1.10
N ARG A 178 15.47 9.07 -0.78
CA ARG A 178 16.25 9.85 -1.74
C ARG A 178 17.57 9.15 -2.07
N ARG A 179 18.06 9.32 -3.28
CA ARG A 179 19.37 8.76 -3.71
C ARG A 179 20.56 9.36 -2.95
N ASP A 180 20.41 10.57 -2.41
CA ASP A 180 21.41 11.28 -1.60
C ASP A 180 21.22 11.11 -0.09
N ALA A 181 20.34 10.23 0.36
CA ALA A 181 20.09 9.99 1.78
C ALA A 181 21.30 9.32 2.48
N PRO A 182 21.53 9.63 3.78
CA PRO A 182 22.68 9.11 4.52
C PRO A 182 22.69 7.59 4.57
N LYS A 183 23.71 6.95 3.99
CA LYS A 183 23.81 5.49 3.85
C LYS A 183 23.75 4.77 5.19
N GLN A 184 24.42 5.27 6.22
CA GLN A 184 24.46 4.62 7.54
C GLN A 184 23.09 4.61 8.22
N ASP A 185 22.35 5.74 8.13
CA ASP A 185 21.00 5.84 8.70
C ASP A 185 20.03 4.92 7.94
N LEU A 186 20.17 4.82 6.60
CA LEU A 186 19.37 3.89 5.79
C LEU A 186 19.63 2.42 6.16
N LEU A 187 20.89 2.04 6.38
CA LEU A 187 21.25 0.69 6.81
C LEU A 187 20.60 0.35 8.15
N ALA A 188 20.68 1.27 9.11
CA ALA A 188 20.08 1.11 10.43
C ALA A 188 18.54 1.00 10.34
N ALA A 189 17.89 1.91 9.59
CA ALA A 189 16.44 1.92 9.41
C ALA A 189 15.96 0.63 8.75
N HIS A 190 16.62 0.20 7.68
CA HIS A 190 16.29 -1.05 6.98
C HIS A 190 16.41 -2.25 7.91
N ALA A 191 17.54 -2.39 8.64
CA ALA A 191 17.76 -3.49 9.56
C ALA A 191 16.71 -3.55 10.68
N ASP A 192 16.33 -2.38 11.22
CA ASP A 192 15.33 -2.30 12.30
C ASP A 192 13.92 -2.65 11.81
N LEU A 193 13.51 -2.16 10.64
CA LEU A 193 12.22 -2.51 10.04
C LEU A 193 12.13 -4.02 9.72
N ILE A 194 13.18 -4.60 9.13
CA ILE A 194 13.25 -6.04 8.87
C ILE A 194 13.17 -6.83 10.17
N ARG A 195 13.87 -6.40 11.22
CA ARG A 195 13.85 -7.05 12.54
C ARG A 195 12.44 -7.02 13.15
N GLN A 196 11.72 -5.89 13.07
CA GLN A 196 10.34 -5.78 13.54
C GLN A 196 9.42 -6.76 12.82
N TYR A 197 9.55 -6.86 11.50
CA TYR A 197 8.71 -7.78 10.72
C TYR A 197 9.02 -9.25 11.05
N HIS A 198 10.30 -9.64 11.17
CA HIS A 198 10.66 -10.99 11.59
C HIS A 198 10.18 -11.29 13.01
N ARG A 199 10.16 -10.30 13.89
CA ARG A 199 9.55 -10.47 15.20
C ARG A 199 8.05 -10.73 15.10
N PHE A 200 7.34 -10.00 14.24
CA PHE A 200 5.92 -10.25 13.98
C PHE A 200 5.67 -11.67 13.43
N GLU A 201 6.53 -12.18 12.56
CA GLU A 201 6.40 -13.54 12.02
C GLU A 201 6.69 -14.64 13.03
N ASN A 202 7.67 -14.45 13.92
CA ASN A 202 8.23 -15.52 14.73
C ASN A 202 7.89 -15.45 16.23
N ASP A 203 7.41 -14.30 16.75
CA ASP A 203 7.02 -14.11 18.14
C ASP A 203 5.49 -14.01 18.23
N GLU A 204 4.87 -15.07 18.78
CA GLU A 204 3.40 -15.16 18.87
C GLU A 204 2.81 -14.09 19.80
N ILE A 205 3.50 -13.75 20.90
CA ILE A 205 3.04 -12.71 21.82
C ILE A 205 3.03 -11.36 21.10
N PHE A 206 4.13 -11.01 20.46
CA PHE A 206 4.23 -9.77 19.70
C PHE A 206 3.18 -9.68 18.57
N ARG A 207 2.98 -10.79 17.84
CA ARG A 207 1.96 -10.85 16.77
C ARG A 207 0.55 -10.62 17.32
N THR A 208 0.22 -11.24 18.46
CA THR A 208 -1.08 -11.07 19.12
C THR A 208 -1.28 -9.62 19.56
N GLU A 209 -0.27 -8.97 20.14
CA GLU A 209 -0.32 -7.55 20.52
C GLU A 209 -0.57 -6.64 19.30
N VAL A 210 0.13 -6.90 18.18
CA VAL A 210 -0.08 -6.14 16.92
C VAL A 210 -1.52 -6.30 16.43
N ILE A 211 -2.01 -7.55 16.35
CA ILE A 211 -3.37 -7.85 15.87
C ILE A 211 -4.42 -7.16 16.75
N SER A 212 -4.32 -7.30 18.06
CA SER A 212 -5.28 -6.72 19.00
C SER A 212 -5.31 -5.19 18.93
N LYS A 213 -4.13 -4.55 18.85
CA LYS A 213 -4.04 -3.09 18.70
C LYS A 213 -4.61 -2.61 17.37
N SER A 214 -4.27 -3.29 16.28
CA SER A 214 -4.79 -2.97 14.94
C SER A 214 -6.29 -3.14 14.87
N ALA A 215 -6.84 -4.22 15.42
CA ALA A 215 -8.28 -4.48 15.47
C ALA A 215 -9.05 -3.36 16.22
N LYS A 216 -8.53 -2.94 17.36
CA LYS A 216 -9.08 -1.79 18.10
C LYS A 216 -9.06 -0.48 17.32
N GLN A 217 -7.94 -0.23 16.62
CA GLN A 217 -7.78 1.01 15.84
C GLN A 217 -8.75 1.07 14.66
N VAL A 218 -8.95 -0.05 13.98
CA VAL A 218 -9.83 -0.17 12.81
C VAL A 218 -11.30 -0.29 13.21
N GLY A 219 -11.59 -0.80 14.40
CA GLY A 219 -12.94 -1.18 14.83
C GLY A 219 -13.41 -2.49 14.18
N ALA A 220 -12.50 -3.43 13.98
CA ALA A 220 -12.76 -4.75 13.39
C ALA A 220 -12.48 -5.87 14.39
N GLU A 221 -12.98 -7.07 14.12
CA GLU A 221 -12.68 -8.26 14.92
C GLU A 221 -11.21 -8.68 14.77
N GLU A 222 -10.60 -9.20 15.84
CA GLU A 222 -9.21 -9.65 15.82
C GLU A 222 -8.97 -10.76 14.77
N GLU A 223 -9.93 -11.66 14.58
CA GLU A 223 -9.87 -12.72 13.57
C GLU A 223 -9.80 -12.14 12.15
N ARG A 224 -10.51 -11.04 11.88
CA ARG A 224 -10.44 -10.35 10.57
C ARG A 224 -9.04 -9.80 10.32
N ILE A 225 -8.45 -9.16 11.32
CA ILE A 225 -7.11 -8.59 11.23
C ILE A 225 -6.03 -9.67 11.16
N ALA A 226 -6.19 -10.76 11.92
CA ALA A 226 -5.32 -11.92 11.82
C ALA A 226 -5.30 -12.50 10.39
N ARG A 227 -6.47 -12.73 9.80
CA ARG A 227 -6.60 -13.18 8.41
C ARG A 227 -5.96 -12.21 7.41
N TYR A 228 -6.12 -10.88 7.63
CA TYR A 228 -5.53 -9.86 6.80
C TYR A 228 -4.01 -9.97 6.74
N PHE A 229 -3.34 -10.04 7.90
CA PHE A 229 -1.88 -10.16 7.96
C PHE A 229 -1.35 -11.53 7.53
N GLN A 230 -2.11 -12.61 7.72
CA GLN A 230 -1.66 -13.96 7.36
C GLN A 230 -1.81 -14.26 5.86
N ASN A 231 -2.91 -13.81 5.25
CA ASN A 231 -3.34 -14.31 3.94
C ASN A 231 -3.45 -13.23 2.86
N GLU A 232 -3.58 -11.96 3.23
CA GLU A 232 -3.96 -10.92 2.29
C GLU A 232 -2.82 -9.93 2.02
N VAL A 233 -2.11 -9.49 3.08
CA VAL A 233 -1.02 -8.51 2.95
C VAL A 233 0.22 -8.93 3.74
N ARG A 234 1.40 -8.58 3.23
CA ARG A 234 2.67 -8.72 3.94
C ARG A 234 3.59 -7.54 3.64
N ASN A 235 4.63 -7.37 4.48
CA ASN A 235 5.57 -6.26 4.33
C ASN A 235 6.94 -6.67 3.77
N LEU A 236 7.19 -7.96 3.53
CA LEU A 236 8.38 -8.42 2.83
C LEU A 236 8.06 -8.81 1.38
N MET A 237 8.95 -8.39 0.47
CA MET A 237 8.93 -8.77 -0.93
C MET A 237 9.84 -9.96 -1.19
N ASP A 238 9.26 -11.10 -1.57
CA ASP A 238 10.01 -12.20 -2.16
C ASP A 238 10.30 -11.97 -3.66
N ALA A 239 10.94 -12.93 -4.30
CA ALA A 239 11.27 -12.85 -5.72
C ALA A 239 10.03 -12.65 -6.62
N LYS A 240 8.90 -13.31 -6.30
CA LYS A 240 7.65 -13.14 -7.06
C LYS A 240 7.03 -11.76 -6.87
N ALA A 241 7.10 -11.20 -5.68
CA ALA A 241 6.63 -9.84 -5.41
C ALA A 241 7.50 -8.81 -6.16
N LYS A 242 8.82 -9.00 -6.20
CA LYS A 242 9.73 -8.16 -7.00
C LYS A 242 9.40 -8.24 -8.49
N GLU A 243 9.13 -9.44 -9.01
CA GLU A 243 8.65 -9.61 -10.40
C GLU A 243 7.34 -8.86 -10.64
N GLY A 244 6.37 -8.98 -9.72
CA GLY A 244 5.11 -8.23 -9.78
C GLY A 244 5.30 -6.72 -9.74
N LEU A 245 6.23 -6.23 -8.91
CA LEU A 245 6.62 -4.82 -8.85
C LEU A 245 7.17 -4.33 -10.19
N LEU A 246 8.16 -5.02 -10.75
CA LEU A 246 8.78 -4.64 -12.02
C LEU A 246 7.77 -4.63 -13.16
N ARG A 247 6.89 -5.63 -13.20
CA ARG A 247 5.81 -5.71 -14.18
C ARG A 247 4.82 -4.53 -14.04
N PHE A 248 4.44 -4.17 -12.81
CA PHE A 248 3.57 -3.02 -12.57
C PHE A 248 4.23 -1.70 -13.00
N LEU A 249 5.50 -1.50 -12.65
CA LEU A 249 6.26 -0.32 -13.04
C LEU A 249 6.36 -0.18 -14.56
N SER A 250 6.62 -1.27 -15.27
CA SER A 250 6.74 -1.28 -16.73
C SER A 250 5.37 -1.18 -17.43
N GLU A 251 4.45 -2.13 -17.20
CA GLU A 251 3.22 -2.25 -17.99
C GLU A 251 2.15 -1.23 -17.60
N VAL A 252 2.08 -0.85 -16.31
CA VAL A 252 1.03 0.03 -15.79
C VAL A 252 1.50 1.47 -15.67
N CYS A 253 2.74 1.68 -15.21
CA CYS A 253 3.30 3.01 -15.04
C CYS A 253 4.12 3.50 -16.25
N GLY A 254 4.44 2.62 -17.22
CA GLY A 254 5.22 2.97 -18.40
C GLY A 254 6.70 3.26 -18.13
N MET A 255 7.23 2.76 -17.01
CA MET A 255 8.62 2.94 -16.64
C MET A 255 9.51 2.05 -17.55
N THR A 256 10.50 2.64 -18.21
CA THR A 256 11.39 1.94 -19.16
C THR A 256 12.75 1.58 -18.56
N GLU A 257 13.09 2.16 -17.42
CA GLU A 257 14.34 1.90 -16.71
C GLU A 257 14.09 1.03 -15.48
N ASP A 258 15.06 0.19 -15.13
CA ASP A 258 14.99 -0.57 -13.89
C ASP A 258 15.09 0.35 -12.67
N PRO A 259 14.35 0.08 -11.59
CA PRO A 259 14.44 0.87 -10.37
C PRO A 259 15.83 0.74 -9.74
N VAL A 260 16.38 1.85 -9.25
CA VAL A 260 17.59 1.82 -8.45
C VAL A 260 17.27 1.30 -7.06
N TRP A 261 18.03 0.32 -6.62
CA TRP A 261 17.92 -0.27 -5.30
C TRP A 261 19.04 0.23 -4.38
N PHE A 262 18.69 0.52 -3.14
CA PHE A 262 19.68 0.72 -2.12
C PHE A 262 20.46 -0.57 -1.89
N SER A 263 21.81 -0.50 -1.95
CA SER A 263 22.68 -1.63 -1.64
C SER A 263 23.21 -1.52 -0.22
N PRO A 264 22.89 -2.49 0.64
CA PRO A 264 23.43 -2.55 1.99
C PRO A 264 24.94 -2.83 2.06
N SER A 265 25.54 -3.31 0.95
CA SER A 265 26.98 -3.64 0.86
C SER A 265 27.87 -2.44 0.58
#